data_aa498f9e693adc6d6f6c385061c3bc2d
#
_entry.id   aa498f9e693adc6d6f6c385061c3bc2d
#
_cell.length_a   1.000
_cell.length_b   1.000
_cell.length_c   1.000
_cell.angle_alpha   90.00
_cell.angle_beta   90.00
_cell.angle_gamma   90.00
#
_symmetry.space_group_name_H-M   'P 1'
#
loop_
_entity.id
_entity.type
_entity.pdbx_description
1 polymer ?
#
loop_
_entity_poly.entity_id
_entity_poly.type
_entity_poly.pdbx_seq_one_letter_code
_entity_poly.pdbx_strand_id
1 'polypeptide(L)'
;KAVATRMAALLSGEVDFVLDPSPQDLPRIRQDGNLKVMDGVENRTIFFGMDQFRDELPGSNVKGKNPLKDVRVRKALYQAIDMNAITRVSLRGLGQSTGALVAPQVAGWTESVHARYPFDTAAAQKLLADAGYKDGFEVDFACPNNRYINDEAICQAVTAMWARIGVKAKLRTLPLATYFPMIQRYEASIYMLGWGVPTFDALYSLQSLVRTTGTGGDG
;
A
#
# COMPACT_ATOMS: atom_id res chain seq x y z
N LYS A 1 -12.96 -12.68 -13.06
CA LYS A 1 -12.61 -12.17 -14.42
C LYS A 1 -11.72 -10.94 -14.30
N ALA A 2 -10.86 -10.68 -15.30
CA ALA A 2 -10.03 -9.48 -15.37
C ALA A 2 -10.90 -8.20 -15.41
N VAL A 3 -10.37 -7.06 -14.91
CA VAL A 3 -11.12 -5.78 -14.88
C VAL A 3 -11.61 -5.40 -16.27
N ALA A 4 -10.75 -5.49 -17.29
CA ALA A 4 -11.11 -5.19 -18.67
C ALA A 4 -12.30 -6.04 -19.20
N THR A 5 -12.32 -7.35 -18.84
CA THR A 5 -13.43 -8.24 -19.22
C THR A 5 -14.74 -7.85 -18.52
N ARG A 6 -14.68 -7.45 -17.25
CA ARG A 6 -15.88 -6.99 -16.51
C ARG A 6 -16.42 -5.69 -17.12
N MET A 7 -15.53 -4.78 -17.51
CA MET A 7 -15.91 -3.54 -18.15
C MET A 7 -16.54 -3.76 -19.53
N ALA A 8 -15.96 -4.66 -20.34
CA ALA A 8 -16.56 -5.02 -21.63
C ALA A 8 -17.98 -5.57 -21.47
N ALA A 9 -18.19 -6.46 -20.48
CA ALA A 9 -19.51 -7.05 -20.20
C ALA A 9 -20.54 -5.99 -19.74
N LEU A 10 -20.12 -4.99 -18.94
CA LEU A 10 -20.99 -3.86 -18.56
C LEU A 10 -21.39 -3.01 -19.77
N LEU A 11 -20.41 -2.64 -20.59
CA LEU A 11 -20.63 -1.78 -21.77
C LEU A 11 -21.45 -2.48 -22.86
N SER A 12 -21.43 -3.81 -22.94
CA SER A 12 -22.26 -4.58 -23.88
C SER A 12 -23.65 -4.93 -23.35
N GLY A 13 -23.93 -4.62 -22.06
CA GLY A 13 -25.19 -5.00 -21.42
C GLY A 13 -25.27 -6.48 -21.02
N GLU A 14 -24.16 -7.21 -21.04
CA GLU A 14 -24.10 -8.61 -20.55
C GLU A 14 -24.28 -8.68 -19.03
N VAL A 15 -23.88 -7.62 -18.31
CA VAL A 15 -24.08 -7.45 -16.87
C VAL A 15 -24.59 -6.04 -16.55
N ASP A 16 -25.43 -5.93 -15.51
CA ASP A 16 -26.03 -4.65 -15.09
C ASP A 16 -25.19 -3.90 -14.05
N PHE A 17 -24.19 -4.57 -13.44
CA PHE A 17 -23.43 -4.01 -12.32
C PHE A 17 -21.98 -4.53 -12.30
N VAL A 18 -21.04 -3.62 -12.04
CA VAL A 18 -19.62 -3.94 -11.83
C VAL A 18 -19.09 -3.23 -10.60
N LEU A 19 -18.47 -3.99 -9.69
CA LEU A 19 -17.72 -3.47 -8.55
C LEU A 19 -16.28 -3.14 -8.96
N ASP A 20 -15.73 -2.10 -8.36
CA ASP A 20 -14.32 -1.71 -8.47
C ASP A 20 -13.85 -1.65 -9.95
N PRO A 21 -14.47 -0.80 -10.78
CA PRO A 21 -13.96 -0.53 -12.13
C PRO A 21 -12.61 0.17 -12.04
N SER A 22 -11.79 0.04 -13.09
CA SER A 22 -10.56 0.82 -13.16
C SER A 22 -10.88 2.32 -13.15
N PRO A 23 -10.20 3.14 -12.34
CA PRO A 23 -10.34 4.59 -12.37
C PRO A 23 -10.13 5.20 -13.77
N GLN A 24 -9.35 4.56 -14.62
CA GLN A 24 -9.11 4.97 -16.01
C GLN A 24 -10.36 4.82 -16.90
N ASP A 25 -11.27 3.90 -16.57
CA ASP A 25 -12.49 3.67 -17.33
C ASP A 25 -13.65 4.61 -16.92
N LEU A 26 -13.59 5.25 -15.77
CA LEU A 26 -14.66 6.08 -15.25
C LEU A 26 -15.08 7.24 -16.17
N PRO A 27 -14.17 7.96 -16.84
CA PRO A 27 -14.59 8.99 -17.79
C PRO A 27 -15.48 8.45 -18.92
N ARG A 28 -15.17 7.25 -19.44
CA ARG A 28 -15.95 6.59 -20.46
C ARG A 28 -17.34 6.16 -19.94
N ILE A 29 -17.37 5.60 -18.73
CA ILE A 29 -18.64 5.16 -18.10
C ILE A 29 -19.54 6.38 -17.84
N ARG A 30 -18.98 7.48 -17.34
CA ARG A 30 -19.74 8.73 -17.06
C ARG A 30 -20.30 9.41 -18.30
N GLN A 31 -19.74 9.13 -19.48
CA GLN A 31 -20.22 9.65 -20.77
C GLN A 31 -21.35 8.79 -21.36
N ASP A 32 -21.53 7.57 -20.86
CA ASP A 32 -22.61 6.68 -21.31
C ASP A 32 -23.90 7.03 -20.59
N GLY A 33 -24.92 7.47 -21.32
CA GLY A 33 -26.20 7.91 -20.76
C GLY A 33 -27.02 6.80 -20.09
N ASN A 34 -26.66 5.53 -20.29
CA ASN A 34 -27.34 4.37 -19.71
C ASN A 34 -26.64 3.87 -18.46
N LEU A 35 -25.43 4.38 -18.14
CA LEU A 35 -24.62 3.92 -17.01
C LEU A 35 -24.50 5.00 -15.94
N LYS A 36 -24.42 4.57 -14.68
CA LYS A 36 -24.22 5.46 -13.55
C LYS A 36 -23.01 4.99 -12.73
N VAL A 37 -22.10 5.93 -12.44
CA VAL A 37 -21.02 5.71 -11.45
C VAL A 37 -21.53 6.11 -10.08
N MET A 38 -21.40 5.20 -9.12
CA MET A 38 -21.61 5.48 -7.70
C MET A 38 -20.27 5.28 -7.00
N ASP A 39 -19.77 6.30 -6.35
CA ASP A 39 -18.52 6.28 -5.61
C ASP A 39 -18.72 6.78 -4.17
N GLY A 40 -17.88 6.32 -3.27
CA GLY A 40 -17.93 6.66 -1.86
C GLY A 40 -16.65 6.29 -1.13
N VAL A 41 -16.53 6.76 0.12
CA VAL A 41 -15.37 6.45 0.96
C VAL A 41 -15.46 5.00 1.44
N GLU A 42 -14.44 4.22 1.12
CA GLU A 42 -14.31 2.84 1.59
C GLU A 42 -13.68 2.81 3.00
N ASN A 43 -14.18 1.91 3.84
CA ASN A 43 -13.54 1.60 5.12
C ASN A 43 -12.34 0.65 4.89
N ARG A 44 -11.34 1.15 4.18
CA ARG A 44 -10.09 0.42 3.92
C ARG A 44 -8.91 1.36 3.80
N THR A 45 -7.85 1.06 4.52
CA THR A 45 -6.55 1.72 4.36
C THR A 45 -5.58 0.78 3.65
N ILE A 46 -4.94 1.26 2.58
CA ILE A 46 -3.86 0.56 1.89
C ILE A 46 -2.53 1.05 2.45
N PHE A 47 -1.66 0.14 2.84
CA PHE A 47 -0.36 0.47 3.44
C PHE A 47 0.72 -0.55 3.05
N PHE A 48 1.96 -0.26 3.40
CA PHE A 48 3.09 -1.18 3.27
C PHE A 48 3.50 -1.70 4.64
N GLY A 49 3.40 -3.02 4.83
CA GLY A 49 3.98 -3.71 5.96
C GLY A 49 5.47 -3.92 5.76
N MET A 50 6.25 -3.83 6.84
CA MET A 50 7.70 -3.92 6.83
C MET A 50 8.17 -4.92 7.87
N ASP A 51 8.99 -5.90 7.48
CA ASP A 51 9.56 -6.89 8.39
C ASP A 51 10.54 -6.25 9.36
N GLN A 52 10.13 -6.10 10.60
CA GLN A 52 10.94 -5.58 11.71
C GLN A 52 11.38 -6.70 12.65
N PHE A 53 10.99 -7.95 12.39
CA PHE A 53 11.23 -9.08 13.30
C PHE A 53 12.60 -9.74 13.03
N ARG A 54 12.89 -10.06 11.76
CA ARG A 54 14.13 -10.76 11.40
C ARG A 54 15.38 -9.93 11.68
N ASP A 55 16.48 -10.59 11.98
CA ASP A 55 17.79 -9.94 12.12
C ASP A 55 18.43 -9.62 10.77
N GLU A 56 18.07 -10.35 9.71
CA GLU A 56 18.47 -10.10 8.33
C GLU A 56 17.28 -10.28 7.39
N LEU A 57 17.12 -9.37 6.43
CA LEU A 57 16.01 -9.41 5.47
C LEU A 57 16.27 -10.37 4.31
N PRO A 58 15.30 -11.18 3.90
CA PRO A 58 15.38 -11.95 2.67
C PRO A 58 15.51 -11.02 1.46
N GLY A 59 16.37 -11.39 0.50
CA GLY A 59 16.54 -10.63 -0.75
C GLY A 59 17.25 -9.28 -0.62
N SER A 60 17.72 -8.89 0.58
CA SER A 60 18.52 -7.69 0.80
C SER A 60 20.01 -7.93 0.56
N ASN A 61 20.72 -6.89 0.11
CA ASN A 61 22.18 -6.87 0.04
C ASN A 61 22.84 -6.50 1.37
N VAL A 62 22.07 -6.06 2.36
CA VAL A 62 22.57 -5.77 3.72
C VAL A 62 22.64 -7.08 4.51
N LYS A 63 23.84 -7.43 4.98
CA LYS A 63 24.09 -8.65 5.72
C LYS A 63 24.30 -8.40 7.20
N GLY A 64 23.88 -9.36 8.03
CA GLY A 64 24.04 -9.32 9.49
C GLY A 64 23.16 -8.29 10.22
N LYS A 65 22.30 -7.57 9.52
CA LYS A 65 21.36 -6.63 10.13
C LYS A 65 20.14 -6.37 9.24
N ASN A 66 19.06 -5.91 9.87
CA ASN A 66 17.82 -5.56 9.20
C ASN A 66 17.65 -4.02 9.19
N PRO A 67 17.76 -3.36 8.01
CA PRO A 67 17.55 -1.92 7.91
C PRO A 67 16.17 -1.45 8.39
N LEU A 68 15.14 -2.28 8.24
CA LEU A 68 13.76 -1.92 8.58
C LEU A 68 13.49 -1.89 10.10
N LYS A 69 14.40 -2.41 10.94
CA LYS A 69 14.35 -2.22 12.41
C LYS A 69 14.61 -0.77 12.83
N ASP A 70 15.37 -0.01 12.01
CA ASP A 70 15.65 1.40 12.30
C ASP A 70 14.46 2.29 11.89
N VAL A 71 13.91 3.01 12.87
CA VAL A 71 12.79 3.93 12.63
C VAL A 71 13.12 5.03 11.62
N ARG A 72 14.39 5.45 11.53
CA ARG A 72 14.85 6.46 10.58
C ARG A 72 14.73 5.95 9.15
N VAL A 73 15.05 4.67 8.92
CA VAL A 73 14.90 4.02 7.60
C VAL A 73 13.41 3.94 7.23
N ARG A 74 12.54 3.49 8.14
CA ARG A 74 11.10 3.43 7.87
C ARG A 74 10.51 4.81 7.57
N LYS A 75 10.92 5.83 8.34
CA LYS A 75 10.51 7.21 8.10
C LYS A 75 11.03 7.75 6.76
N ALA A 76 12.25 7.41 6.37
CA ALA A 76 12.80 7.77 5.07
C ALA A 76 11.98 7.17 3.92
N LEU A 77 11.67 5.87 4.01
CA LEU A 77 10.81 5.20 3.03
C LEU A 77 9.42 5.85 2.95
N TYR A 78 8.84 6.24 4.08
CA TYR A 78 7.56 6.95 4.13
C TYR A 78 7.65 8.32 3.45
N GLN A 79 8.63 9.17 3.83
CA GLN A 79 8.77 10.53 3.30
C GLN A 79 9.20 10.58 1.82
N ALA A 80 9.74 9.48 1.29
CA ALA A 80 10.06 9.37 -0.13
C ALA A 80 8.82 9.13 -1.02
N ILE A 81 7.65 8.81 -0.45
CA ILE A 81 6.43 8.52 -1.21
C ILE A 81 5.59 9.79 -1.37
N ASP A 82 5.46 10.27 -2.60
CA ASP A 82 4.47 11.30 -2.96
C ASP A 82 3.08 10.69 -3.09
N MET A 83 2.37 10.58 -1.96
CA MET A 83 1.01 10.03 -1.91
C MET A 83 0.02 10.87 -2.72
N ASN A 84 0.23 12.18 -2.83
CA ASN A 84 -0.63 13.06 -3.61
C ASN A 84 -0.47 12.79 -5.12
N ALA A 85 0.75 12.52 -5.58
CA ALA A 85 0.99 12.09 -6.95
C ALA A 85 0.33 10.72 -7.24
N ILE A 86 0.43 9.76 -6.32
CA ILE A 86 -0.26 8.46 -6.44
C ILE A 86 -1.78 8.65 -6.54
N THR A 87 -2.38 9.42 -5.63
CA THR A 87 -3.82 9.71 -5.65
C THR A 87 -4.24 10.35 -6.97
N ARG A 88 -3.50 11.36 -7.42
CA ARG A 88 -3.83 12.09 -8.67
C ARG A 88 -3.66 11.23 -9.91
N VAL A 89 -2.54 10.51 -10.02
CA VAL A 89 -2.17 9.80 -11.26
C VAL A 89 -2.73 8.37 -11.29
N SER A 90 -2.45 7.59 -10.24
CA SER A 90 -2.85 6.17 -10.21
C SER A 90 -4.33 5.99 -9.89
N LEU A 91 -4.90 6.83 -9.02
CA LEU A 91 -6.28 6.71 -8.56
C LEU A 91 -7.22 7.74 -9.17
N ARG A 92 -6.73 8.62 -10.08
CA ARG A 92 -7.55 9.66 -10.73
C ARG A 92 -8.33 10.53 -9.75
N GLY A 93 -7.76 10.82 -8.58
CA GLY A 93 -8.37 11.64 -7.53
C GLY A 93 -9.35 10.92 -6.60
N LEU A 94 -9.56 9.61 -6.78
CA LEU A 94 -10.56 8.85 -6.01
C LEU A 94 -10.06 8.35 -4.64
N GLY A 95 -8.78 8.45 -4.36
CA GLY A 95 -8.21 8.07 -3.07
C GLY A 95 -8.00 9.25 -2.14
N GLN A 96 -7.89 8.98 -0.85
CA GLN A 96 -7.47 9.94 0.16
C GLN A 96 -6.16 9.49 0.79
N SER A 97 -5.17 10.37 0.83
CA SER A 97 -3.91 10.07 1.52
C SER A 97 -4.11 10.22 3.03
N THR A 98 -3.61 9.27 3.82
CA THR A 98 -3.75 9.28 5.27
C THR A 98 -2.48 8.83 5.98
N GLY A 99 -2.26 9.30 7.21
CA GLY A 99 -1.27 8.76 8.14
C GLY A 99 -1.84 7.68 9.07
N ALA A 100 -3.16 7.49 9.06
CA ALA A 100 -3.86 6.56 9.94
C ALA A 100 -4.02 5.17 9.30
N LEU A 101 -4.05 4.12 10.14
CA LEU A 101 -4.40 2.75 9.74
C LEU A 101 -5.92 2.50 9.71
N VAL A 102 -6.71 3.50 10.05
CA VAL A 102 -8.17 3.43 10.07
C VAL A 102 -8.76 4.60 9.31
N ALA A 103 -9.89 4.37 8.66
CA ALA A 103 -10.60 5.39 7.91
C ALA A 103 -11.35 6.38 8.84
N PRO A 104 -11.70 7.59 8.37
CA PRO A 104 -12.34 8.61 9.20
C PRO A 104 -13.64 8.20 9.88
N GLN A 105 -14.40 7.26 9.31
CA GLN A 105 -15.66 6.75 9.86
C GLN A 105 -15.47 5.70 10.97
N VAL A 106 -14.23 5.32 11.28
CA VAL A 106 -13.91 4.30 12.29
C VAL A 106 -13.72 4.96 13.65
N ALA A 107 -14.36 4.45 14.70
CA ALA A 107 -14.16 4.91 16.08
C ALA A 107 -12.69 4.78 16.47
N GLY A 108 -12.12 5.83 17.08
CA GLY A 108 -10.69 5.92 17.37
C GLY A 108 -9.88 6.70 16.32
N TRP A 109 -10.48 7.05 15.16
CA TRP A 109 -9.86 8.00 14.26
C TRP A 109 -9.89 9.43 14.85
N THR A 110 -8.80 10.15 14.67
CA THR A 110 -8.70 11.58 15.03
C THR A 110 -7.86 12.31 13.99
N GLU A 111 -8.00 13.62 13.88
CA GLU A 111 -7.16 14.44 12.99
C GLU A 111 -5.66 14.30 13.29
N SER A 112 -5.31 14.12 14.57
CA SER A 112 -3.91 13.95 14.98
C SER A 112 -3.29 12.65 14.46
N VAL A 113 -4.04 11.53 14.40
CA VAL A 113 -3.54 10.28 13.83
C VAL A 113 -3.61 10.27 12.31
N HIS A 114 -4.44 11.13 11.72
CA HIS A 114 -4.49 11.34 10.27
C HIS A 114 -3.28 12.13 9.76
N ALA A 115 -2.62 12.91 10.59
CA ALA A 115 -1.46 13.71 10.23
C ALA A 115 -0.36 12.85 9.61
N ARG A 116 0.20 13.32 8.50
CA ARG A 116 1.26 12.64 7.75
C ARG A 116 2.59 13.37 7.88
N TYR A 117 3.69 12.63 7.85
CA TYR A 117 4.96 13.25 7.51
C TYR A 117 4.89 13.80 6.08
N PRO A 118 5.46 14.99 5.81
CA PRO A 118 5.47 15.54 4.46
C PRO A 118 6.30 14.67 3.51
N PHE A 119 5.93 14.67 2.24
CA PHE A 119 6.79 14.17 1.18
C PHE A 119 8.03 15.06 1.09
N ASP A 120 9.22 14.48 1.31
CA ASP A 120 10.49 15.17 1.29
C ASP A 120 11.63 14.19 1.01
N THR A 121 12.10 14.19 -0.22
CA THR A 121 13.19 13.31 -0.66
C THR A 121 14.53 13.68 -0.05
N ALA A 122 14.78 14.97 0.23
CA ALA A 122 16.02 15.40 0.85
C ALA A 122 16.10 14.99 2.32
N ALA A 123 15.00 15.16 3.06
CA ALA A 123 14.89 14.66 4.43
C ALA A 123 15.00 13.13 4.47
N ALA A 124 14.39 12.41 3.51
CA ALA A 124 14.49 10.96 3.41
C ALA A 124 15.94 10.50 3.18
N GLN A 125 16.67 11.12 2.25
CA GLN A 125 18.10 10.83 2.02
C GLN A 125 18.95 11.09 3.26
N LYS A 126 18.69 12.21 3.96
CA LYS A 126 19.38 12.52 5.21
C LYS A 126 19.13 11.45 6.28
N LEU A 127 17.89 11.02 6.46
CA LEU A 127 17.55 9.95 7.42
C LEU A 127 18.25 8.63 7.10
N LEU A 128 18.35 8.25 5.81
CA LEU A 128 19.12 7.09 5.40
C LEU A 128 20.59 7.21 5.71
N ALA A 129 21.20 8.38 5.43
CA ALA A 129 22.59 8.65 5.74
C ALA A 129 22.86 8.59 7.26
N ASP A 130 22.00 9.21 8.06
CA ASP A 130 22.08 9.20 9.53
C ASP A 130 21.90 7.78 10.11
N ALA A 131 21.18 6.89 9.40
CA ALA A 131 21.02 5.47 9.73
C ALA A 131 22.17 4.59 9.23
N GLY A 132 23.17 5.15 8.51
CA GLY A 132 24.31 4.42 7.96
C GLY A 132 24.08 3.82 6.56
N TYR A 133 23.05 4.28 5.83
CA TYR A 133 22.68 3.81 4.49
C TYR A 133 22.74 4.95 3.46
N LYS A 134 23.77 5.81 3.50
CA LYS A 134 23.91 6.95 2.57
C LYS A 134 23.92 6.54 1.09
N ASP A 135 24.42 5.34 0.78
CA ASP A 135 24.51 4.80 -0.57
C ASP A 135 23.27 3.94 -0.91
N GLY A 136 22.27 3.92 -0.02
CA GLY A 136 21.06 3.11 -0.16
C GLY A 136 21.28 1.64 0.12
N PHE A 137 20.30 0.82 -0.25
CA PHE A 137 20.34 -0.65 -0.13
C PHE A 137 19.32 -1.31 -1.06
N GLU A 138 19.43 -2.62 -1.22
CA GLU A 138 18.44 -3.43 -1.93
C GLU A 138 17.48 -4.11 -0.94
N VAL A 139 16.19 -4.18 -1.31
CA VAL A 139 15.16 -4.81 -0.49
C VAL A 139 14.12 -5.51 -1.38
N ASP A 140 13.62 -6.66 -0.93
CA ASP A 140 12.50 -7.34 -1.57
C ASP A 140 11.18 -6.60 -1.27
N PHE A 141 10.37 -6.41 -2.31
CA PHE A 141 9.08 -5.73 -2.22
C PHE A 141 8.01 -6.53 -2.96
N ALA A 142 7.03 -7.02 -2.23
CA ALA A 142 5.94 -7.82 -2.78
C ALA A 142 4.63 -7.04 -2.87
N CYS A 143 3.95 -7.18 -4.00
CA CYS A 143 2.64 -6.55 -4.25
C CYS A 143 1.68 -7.52 -4.91
N PRO A 144 0.37 -7.42 -4.61
CA PRO A 144 -0.63 -8.06 -5.44
C PRO A 144 -0.77 -7.31 -6.77
N ASN A 145 -1.37 -7.97 -7.78
CA ASN A 145 -1.68 -7.36 -9.08
C ASN A 145 -3.13 -7.52 -9.52
N ASN A 146 -3.98 -8.04 -8.63
CA ASN A 146 -5.41 -8.21 -8.90
C ASN A 146 -6.26 -8.20 -7.63
N ARG A 147 -5.79 -7.53 -6.56
CA ARG A 147 -6.50 -7.47 -5.27
C ARG A 147 -7.07 -6.09 -4.98
N TYR A 148 -6.31 -5.04 -5.21
CA TYR A 148 -6.71 -3.66 -4.94
C TYR A 148 -6.73 -2.85 -6.23
N ILE A 149 -7.42 -1.72 -6.21
CA ILE A 149 -7.50 -0.82 -7.36
C ILE A 149 -6.09 -0.32 -7.70
N ASN A 150 -5.62 -0.64 -8.90
CA ASN A 150 -4.31 -0.25 -9.44
C ASN A 150 -3.11 -0.60 -8.54
N ASP A 151 -3.19 -1.70 -7.79
CA ASP A 151 -2.17 -2.16 -6.85
C ASP A 151 -0.78 -2.26 -7.47
N GLU A 152 -0.63 -2.95 -8.60
CA GLU A 152 0.64 -3.05 -9.31
C GLU A 152 1.21 -1.68 -9.73
N ALA A 153 0.37 -0.80 -10.29
CA ALA A 153 0.79 0.52 -10.73
C ALA A 153 1.25 1.40 -9.55
N ILE A 154 0.60 1.29 -8.40
CA ILE A 154 1.00 1.97 -7.16
C ILE A 154 2.37 1.47 -6.71
N CYS A 155 2.58 0.16 -6.68
CA CYS A 155 3.87 -0.42 -6.26
C CYS A 155 5.01 -0.07 -7.22
N GLN A 156 4.76 -0.04 -8.52
CA GLN A 156 5.74 0.43 -9.53
C GLN A 156 6.12 1.89 -9.29
N ALA A 157 5.13 2.76 -9.02
CA ALA A 157 5.39 4.16 -8.70
C ALA A 157 6.23 4.31 -7.43
N VAL A 158 5.91 3.58 -6.36
CA VAL A 158 6.66 3.58 -5.10
C VAL A 158 8.09 3.07 -5.28
N THR A 159 8.28 2.01 -6.07
CA THR A 159 9.61 1.49 -6.43
C THR A 159 10.46 2.59 -7.08
N ALA A 160 9.89 3.33 -8.03
CA ALA A 160 10.58 4.45 -8.69
C ALA A 160 10.87 5.61 -7.73
N MET A 161 9.98 5.88 -6.77
CA MET A 161 10.19 6.91 -5.74
C MET A 161 11.31 6.52 -4.78
N TRP A 162 11.34 5.29 -4.30
CA TRP A 162 12.42 4.79 -3.43
C TRP A 162 13.79 4.75 -4.11
N ALA A 163 13.83 4.47 -5.42
CA ALA A 163 15.07 4.53 -6.18
C ALA A 163 15.73 5.93 -6.14
N ARG A 164 14.93 7.01 -6.06
CA ARG A 164 15.45 8.40 -5.97
C ARG A 164 16.20 8.68 -4.67
N ILE A 165 15.95 7.91 -3.63
CA ILE A 165 16.66 8.00 -2.34
C ILE A 165 17.70 6.88 -2.16
N GLY A 166 18.03 6.14 -3.23
CA GLY A 166 19.03 5.08 -3.21
C GLY A 166 18.50 3.69 -2.80
N VAL A 167 17.23 3.55 -2.44
CA VAL A 167 16.65 2.25 -2.08
C VAL A 167 16.15 1.53 -3.32
N LYS A 168 16.77 0.39 -3.65
CA LYS A 168 16.44 -0.44 -4.80
C LYS A 168 15.46 -1.54 -4.39
N ALA A 169 14.18 -1.28 -4.52
CA ALA A 169 13.16 -2.27 -4.26
C ALA A 169 13.06 -3.28 -5.42
N LYS A 170 13.26 -4.56 -5.12
CA LYS A 170 13.08 -5.68 -6.06
C LYS A 170 11.59 -6.05 -6.05
N LEU A 171 10.81 -5.35 -6.89
CA LEU A 171 9.37 -5.53 -6.96
C LEU A 171 9.00 -6.90 -7.55
N ARG A 172 8.18 -7.65 -6.80
CA ARG A 172 7.50 -8.86 -7.25
C ARG A 172 6.00 -8.62 -7.22
N THR A 173 5.33 -8.74 -8.36
CA THR A 173 3.87 -8.65 -8.44
C THR A 173 3.27 -10.04 -8.63
N LEU A 174 2.25 -10.36 -7.84
CA LEU A 174 1.69 -11.70 -7.75
C LEU A 174 0.15 -11.67 -7.73
N PRO A 175 -0.52 -12.63 -8.37
CA PRO A 175 -1.96 -12.79 -8.20
C PRO A 175 -2.33 -13.10 -6.74
N LEU A 176 -3.53 -12.67 -6.34
CA LEU A 176 -4.08 -12.83 -4.99
C LEU A 176 -3.87 -14.25 -4.42
N ALA A 177 -4.12 -15.27 -5.25
CA ALA A 177 -4.06 -16.67 -4.83
C ALA A 177 -2.66 -17.14 -4.39
N THR A 178 -1.60 -16.52 -4.91
CA THR A 178 -0.21 -16.80 -4.54
C THR A 178 0.35 -15.77 -3.57
N TYR A 179 -0.16 -14.55 -3.64
CA TYR A 179 0.30 -13.43 -2.83
C TYR A 179 0.03 -13.63 -1.33
N PHE A 180 -1.21 -13.91 -0.94
CA PHE A 180 -1.56 -14.06 0.48
C PHE A 180 -0.87 -15.24 1.16
N PRO A 181 -0.83 -16.45 0.59
CA PRO A 181 -0.05 -17.53 1.19
C PRO A 181 1.43 -17.20 1.39
N MET A 182 2.03 -16.42 0.46
CA MET A 182 3.42 -15.98 0.56
C MET A 182 3.64 -15.02 1.73
N ILE A 183 2.82 -13.96 1.88
CA ILE A 183 2.98 -13.01 2.99
C ILE A 183 2.65 -13.65 4.35
N GLN A 184 1.69 -14.59 4.41
CA GLN A 184 1.39 -15.36 5.62
C GLN A 184 2.57 -16.25 6.09
N ARG A 185 3.42 -16.67 5.15
CA ARG A 185 4.67 -17.37 5.49
C ARG A 185 5.84 -16.42 5.72
N TYR A 186 5.58 -15.10 5.78
CA TYR A 186 6.61 -14.07 5.99
C TYR A 186 7.73 -14.08 4.94
N GLU A 187 7.42 -14.39 3.67
CA GLU A 187 8.41 -14.50 2.59
C GLU A 187 8.72 -13.16 1.87
N ALA A 188 8.27 -12.04 2.43
CA ALA A 188 8.53 -10.71 1.90
C ALA A 188 9.13 -9.79 2.97
N SER A 189 10.05 -8.90 2.55
CA SER A 189 10.64 -7.88 3.43
C SER A 189 9.72 -6.66 3.58
N ILE A 190 9.13 -6.23 2.46
CA ILE A 190 8.10 -5.19 2.40
C ILE A 190 6.95 -5.74 1.55
N TYR A 191 5.72 -5.45 1.95
CA TYR A 191 4.54 -5.93 1.24
C TYR A 191 3.39 -4.94 1.30
N MET A 192 2.53 -4.90 0.28
CA MET A 192 1.31 -4.11 0.27
C MET A 192 0.17 -4.87 0.95
N LEU A 193 -0.55 -4.22 1.85
CA LEU A 193 -1.76 -4.77 2.44
C LEU A 193 -2.87 -3.73 2.47
N GLY A 194 -4.10 -4.15 2.28
CA GLY A 194 -5.30 -3.36 2.52
C GLY A 194 -6.08 -3.92 3.70
N TRP A 195 -6.41 -3.07 4.64
CA TRP A 195 -7.10 -3.45 5.87
C TRP A 195 -8.38 -2.66 6.06
N GLY A 196 -9.50 -3.35 6.15
CA GLY A 196 -10.80 -2.80 6.49
C GLY A 196 -11.19 -3.20 7.91
N VAL A 197 -11.95 -2.36 8.59
CA VAL A 197 -12.36 -2.56 10.00
C VAL A 197 -13.84 -2.92 10.07
N PRO A 198 -14.21 -4.22 10.06
CA PRO A 198 -15.63 -4.63 10.02
C PRO A 198 -16.42 -4.24 11.25
N THR A 199 -15.75 -4.04 12.40
CA THR A 199 -16.36 -3.60 13.66
C THR A 199 -16.55 -2.10 13.74
N PHE A 200 -15.98 -1.31 12.80
CA PHE A 200 -15.89 0.15 12.87
C PHE A 200 -15.26 0.69 14.17
N ASP A 201 -14.36 -0.10 14.79
CA ASP A 201 -13.58 0.26 15.97
C ASP A 201 -12.09 -0.01 15.73
N ALA A 202 -11.25 1.00 15.98
CA ALA A 202 -9.80 0.94 15.76
C ALA A 202 -9.10 -0.19 16.55
N LEU A 203 -9.70 -0.66 17.65
CA LEU A 203 -9.15 -1.77 18.43
C LEU A 203 -8.88 -3.00 17.56
N TYR A 204 -9.75 -3.28 16.59
CA TYR A 204 -9.56 -4.37 15.65
C TYR A 204 -8.24 -4.26 14.87
N SER A 205 -7.95 -3.06 14.34
CA SER A 205 -6.68 -2.80 13.65
C SER A 205 -5.47 -2.84 14.58
N LEU A 206 -5.59 -2.27 15.77
CA LEU A 206 -4.52 -2.24 16.76
C LEU A 206 -4.13 -3.64 17.25
N GLN A 207 -5.12 -4.49 17.49
CA GLN A 207 -4.89 -5.87 17.91
C GLN A 207 -4.25 -6.71 16.80
N SER A 208 -4.74 -6.56 15.55
CA SER A 208 -4.32 -7.42 14.45
C SER A 208 -3.03 -6.98 13.76
N LEU A 209 -2.69 -5.68 13.78
CA LEU A 209 -1.58 -5.14 12.98
C LEU A 209 -0.46 -4.49 13.82
N VAL A 210 -0.74 -4.06 15.03
CA VAL A 210 0.18 -3.21 15.81
C VAL A 210 0.60 -3.86 17.13
N ARG A 211 -0.27 -4.63 17.74
CA ARG A 211 0.02 -5.33 18.98
C ARG A 211 1.22 -6.26 18.82
N THR A 212 2.10 -6.30 19.82
CA THR A 212 3.19 -7.28 19.88
C THR A 212 2.65 -8.70 19.73
N THR A 213 3.24 -9.47 18.81
CA THR A 213 2.87 -10.87 18.56
C THR A 213 2.99 -11.68 19.84
N GLY A 214 1.87 -12.25 20.29
CA GLY A 214 1.83 -13.14 21.44
C GLY A 214 1.86 -14.62 21.00
N THR A 215 1.85 -15.53 21.97
CA THR A 215 1.74 -16.99 21.73
C THR A 215 0.44 -17.42 21.04
N GLY A 216 -0.51 -16.50 20.81
CA GLY A 216 -1.78 -16.71 20.12
C GLY A 216 -1.81 -16.31 18.65
N GLY A 217 -0.72 -15.93 18.04
CA GLY A 217 -0.55 -15.88 16.58
C GLY A 217 -1.14 -14.69 15.82
N ASP A 218 -1.69 -13.68 16.48
CA ASP A 218 -2.22 -12.47 15.83
C ASP A 218 -1.32 -11.27 16.16
N GLY A 219 -0.72 -10.63 15.12
CA GLY A 219 0.14 -9.44 15.21
C GLY A 219 1.20 -9.43 14.15
#